data_65ed8fc31bd63cac2710cda9dd8820cc
#
_entry.id   65ed8fc31bd63cac2710cda9dd8820cc
#
_cell.length_a   1.000
_cell.length_b   1.000
_cell.length_c   1.000
_cell.angle_alpha   90.00
_cell.angle_beta   90.00
_cell.angle_gamma   90.00
#
_symmetry.space_group_name_H-M   'P 1'
#
loop_
_entity.id
_entity.type
_entity.pdbx_description
1 polymer ?
#
loop_
_entity_poly.entity_id
_entity_poly.type
_entity_poly.pdbx_seq_one_letter_code
_entity_poly.pdbx_strand_id
1 'polypeptide(L)'
;MEQKAKTRALLAAFGCALTYLLAGKVLAFLPAPAWDVRALSFVHHCIAAPVVEELVFRGAIQQLAQPLGRWQATTLQAVLFAVQHGTPAGMAWALGCGLVLGALRERTGRVWPGMLLHTLNNLLVFAAG
;
A
#
# COMPACT_ATOMS: atom_id res chain seq x y z
N MET A 1 5.18 -19.51 23.03
CA MET A 1 5.02 -19.71 21.57
C MET A 1 4.36 -18.51 20.90
N GLU A 2 3.28 -18.00 21.44
CA GLU A 2 2.51 -16.85 20.88
C GLU A 2 3.35 -15.57 20.73
N GLN A 3 4.10 -15.17 21.76
CA GLN A 3 4.94 -13.97 21.71
C GLN A 3 6.01 -14.04 20.61
N LYS A 4 6.63 -15.21 20.39
CA LYS A 4 7.59 -15.39 19.30
C LYS A 4 6.93 -15.25 17.92
N ALA A 5 5.68 -15.74 17.78
CA ALA A 5 4.92 -15.59 16.53
C ALA A 5 4.60 -14.12 16.25
N LYS A 6 4.16 -13.36 17.24
CA LYS A 6 3.89 -11.91 17.12
C LYS A 6 5.16 -11.13 16.75
N THR A 7 6.29 -11.42 17.40
CA THR A 7 7.57 -10.77 17.06
C THR A 7 8.00 -11.05 15.62
N ARG A 8 7.88 -12.30 15.16
CA ARG A 8 8.18 -12.67 13.76
C ARG A 8 7.25 -11.97 12.78
N ALA A 9 5.97 -11.87 13.10
CA ALA A 9 4.99 -11.17 12.27
C ALA A 9 5.34 -9.68 12.11
N LEU A 10 5.70 -9.00 13.19
CA LEU A 10 6.14 -7.60 13.16
C LEU A 10 7.40 -7.44 12.31
N LEU A 11 8.43 -8.25 12.53
CA LEU A 11 9.67 -8.18 11.77
C LEU A 11 9.44 -8.42 10.27
N ALA A 12 8.58 -9.37 9.92
CA ALA A 12 8.23 -9.67 8.54
C ALA A 12 7.46 -8.51 7.88
N ALA A 13 6.48 -7.92 8.59
CA ALA A 13 5.70 -6.79 8.08
C ALA A 13 6.57 -5.55 7.85
N PHE A 14 7.42 -5.20 8.82
CA PHE A 14 8.36 -4.08 8.67
C PHE A 14 9.42 -4.34 7.60
N GLY A 15 9.96 -5.57 7.52
CA GLY A 15 10.90 -5.96 6.48
C GLY A 15 10.30 -5.83 5.08
N CYS A 16 9.06 -6.27 4.88
CA CYS A 16 8.34 -6.12 3.62
C CYS A 16 8.13 -4.63 3.26
N ALA A 17 7.70 -3.81 4.20
CA ALA A 17 7.52 -2.37 3.99
C ALA A 17 8.84 -1.67 3.63
N LEU A 18 9.91 -1.99 4.34
CA LEU A 18 11.24 -1.43 4.06
C LEU A 18 11.74 -1.84 2.67
N THR A 19 11.57 -3.11 2.29
CA THR A 19 11.95 -3.60 0.96
C THR A 19 11.20 -2.84 -0.14
N TYR A 20 9.91 -2.63 0.03
CA TYR A 20 9.09 -1.85 -0.90
C TYR A 20 9.58 -0.40 -1.04
N LEU A 21 9.86 0.27 0.08
CA LEU A 21 10.40 1.64 0.10
C LEU A 21 11.76 1.74 -0.60
N LEU A 22 12.67 0.81 -0.33
CA LEU A 22 13.99 0.79 -0.95
C LEU A 22 13.90 0.50 -2.45
N ALA A 23 13.05 -0.44 -2.86
CA ALA A 23 12.81 -0.74 -4.28
C ALA A 23 12.29 0.50 -5.03
N GLY A 24 11.33 1.24 -4.44
CA GLY A 24 10.82 2.48 -5.02
C GLY A 24 11.90 3.54 -5.20
N LYS A 25 12.79 3.69 -4.22
CA LYS A 25 13.94 4.62 -4.33
C LYS A 25 14.94 4.21 -5.40
N VAL A 26 15.27 2.91 -5.48
CA VAL A 26 16.17 2.39 -6.53
C VAL A 26 15.59 2.60 -7.92
N LEU A 27 14.30 2.31 -8.11
CA LEU A 27 13.62 2.51 -9.39
C LEU A 27 13.60 3.98 -9.82
N ALA A 28 13.53 4.93 -8.86
CA ALA A 28 13.55 6.36 -9.15
C ALA A 28 14.88 6.86 -9.74
N PHE A 29 15.98 6.10 -9.59
CA PHE A 29 17.27 6.41 -10.23
C PHE A 29 17.40 5.86 -11.64
N LEU A 30 16.47 5.02 -12.10
CA LEU A 30 16.52 4.51 -13.46
C LEU A 30 16.07 5.61 -14.44
N PRO A 31 16.72 5.74 -15.63
CA PRO A 31 16.33 6.71 -16.62
C PRO A 31 14.89 6.45 -17.07
N ALA A 32 14.07 7.51 -17.06
CA ALA A 32 12.72 7.43 -17.59
C ALA A 32 12.76 7.17 -19.09
N PRO A 33 11.94 6.23 -19.62
CA PRO A 33 11.83 6.05 -21.06
C PRO A 33 11.33 7.33 -21.73
N ALA A 34 11.79 7.58 -22.96
CA ALA A 34 11.40 8.74 -23.75
C ALA A 34 9.98 8.59 -24.35
N TRP A 35 8.98 8.34 -23.48
CA TRP A 35 7.57 8.20 -23.86
C TRP A 35 6.80 9.45 -23.47
N ASP A 36 5.55 9.55 -23.92
CA ASP A 36 4.65 10.59 -23.47
C ASP A 36 4.55 10.58 -21.93
N VAL A 37 5.11 11.62 -21.31
CA VAL A 37 5.21 11.72 -19.85
C VAL A 37 3.82 11.68 -19.18
N ARG A 38 2.79 12.23 -19.84
CA ARG A 38 1.43 12.25 -19.29
C ARG A 38 0.78 10.86 -19.34
N ALA A 39 0.92 10.14 -20.45
CA ALA A 39 0.41 8.78 -20.58
C ALA A 39 1.13 7.83 -19.61
N LEU A 40 2.45 7.95 -19.48
CA LEU A 40 3.24 7.16 -18.55
C LEU A 40 2.86 7.48 -17.09
N SER A 41 2.69 8.74 -16.76
CA SER A 41 2.23 9.19 -15.43
C SER A 41 0.84 8.64 -15.10
N PHE A 42 -0.09 8.66 -16.07
CA PHE A 42 -1.42 8.07 -15.90
C PHE A 42 -1.35 6.57 -15.59
N VAL A 43 -0.65 5.80 -16.43
CA VAL A 43 -0.50 4.34 -16.22
C VAL A 43 0.14 4.05 -14.88
N HIS A 44 1.20 4.77 -14.51
CA HIS A 44 1.88 4.59 -13.24
C HIS A 44 0.97 4.90 -12.05
N HIS A 45 0.39 6.10 -11.98
CA HIS A 45 -0.36 6.54 -10.78
C HIS A 45 -1.76 5.91 -10.68
N CYS A 46 -2.42 5.67 -11.81
CA CYS A 46 -3.80 5.20 -11.79
C CYS A 46 -3.94 3.68 -11.87
N ILE A 47 -2.93 2.96 -12.38
CA ILE A 47 -3.01 1.51 -12.58
C ILE A 47 -1.90 0.78 -11.83
N ALA A 48 -0.63 1.03 -12.18
CA ALA A 48 0.48 0.24 -11.65
C ALA A 48 0.68 0.42 -10.15
N ALA A 49 0.71 1.67 -9.66
CA ALA A 49 0.91 1.95 -8.25
C ALA A 49 -0.23 1.37 -7.37
N PRO A 50 -1.53 1.61 -7.64
CA PRO A 50 -2.60 0.98 -6.88
C PRO A 50 -2.52 -0.54 -6.82
N VAL A 51 -2.25 -1.19 -7.94
CA VAL A 51 -2.15 -2.67 -7.99
C VAL A 51 -0.98 -3.16 -7.13
N VAL A 52 0.20 -2.58 -7.30
CA VAL A 52 1.40 -2.98 -6.54
C VAL A 52 1.22 -2.68 -5.05
N GLU A 53 0.70 -1.51 -4.70
CA GLU A 53 0.47 -1.11 -3.32
C GLU A 53 -0.54 -2.02 -2.62
N GLU A 54 -1.65 -2.38 -3.27
CA GLU A 54 -2.61 -3.32 -2.70
C GLU A 54 -2.00 -4.72 -2.50
N LEU A 55 -1.20 -5.21 -3.44
CA LEU A 55 -0.50 -6.49 -3.28
C LEU A 55 0.49 -6.46 -2.12
N VAL A 56 1.22 -5.36 -1.95
CA VAL A 56 2.21 -5.21 -0.87
C VAL A 56 1.51 -5.03 0.47
N PHE A 57 0.61 -4.03 0.60
CA PHE A 57 0.05 -3.65 1.89
C PHE A 57 -1.07 -4.59 2.35
N ARG A 58 -2.02 -4.94 1.49
CA ARG A 58 -3.17 -5.81 1.84
C ARG A 58 -2.87 -7.28 1.54
N GLY A 59 -2.12 -7.55 0.50
CA GLY A 59 -1.70 -8.91 0.16
C GLY A 59 -0.62 -9.45 1.09
N ALA A 60 0.51 -8.76 1.23
CA ALA A 60 1.66 -9.25 1.99
C ALA A 60 1.66 -8.74 3.44
N ILE A 61 1.76 -7.43 3.68
CA ILE A 61 1.97 -6.87 5.03
C ILE A 61 0.80 -7.21 5.97
N GLN A 62 -0.43 -6.97 5.54
CA GLN A 62 -1.60 -7.29 6.37
C GLN A 62 -1.69 -8.78 6.67
N GLN A 63 -1.38 -9.65 5.71
CA GLN A 63 -1.40 -11.09 5.92
C GLN A 63 -0.28 -11.56 6.85
N LEU A 64 0.94 -11.06 6.69
CA LEU A 64 2.07 -11.34 7.59
C LEU A 64 1.78 -10.90 9.02
N ALA A 65 1.02 -9.82 9.20
CA ALA A 65 0.65 -9.27 10.49
C ALA A 65 -0.55 -9.96 11.17
N GLN A 66 -1.25 -10.89 10.50
CA GLN A 66 -2.43 -11.59 11.08
C GLN A 66 -2.19 -12.22 12.47
N PRO A 67 -1.01 -12.78 12.79
CA PRO A 67 -0.75 -13.28 14.16
C PRO A 67 -0.86 -12.23 15.26
N LEU A 68 -0.83 -10.93 14.93
CA LEU A 68 -1.05 -9.84 15.90
C LEU A 68 -2.52 -9.67 16.28
N GLY A 69 -3.41 -10.12 15.42
CA GLY A 69 -4.84 -9.93 15.47
C GLY A 69 -5.35 -9.13 14.26
N ARG A 70 -6.59 -9.36 13.91
CA ARG A 70 -7.25 -8.81 12.73
C ARG A 70 -7.15 -7.28 12.63
N TRP A 71 -7.52 -6.59 13.70
CA TRP A 71 -7.52 -5.12 13.72
C TRP A 71 -6.13 -4.53 13.82
N GLN A 72 -5.23 -5.18 14.56
CA GLN A 72 -3.83 -4.80 14.65
C GLN A 72 -3.13 -4.92 13.29
N ALA A 73 -3.39 -6.00 12.55
CA ALA A 73 -2.88 -6.17 11.20
C ALA A 73 -3.39 -5.09 10.24
N THR A 74 -4.70 -4.78 10.31
CA THR A 74 -5.32 -3.72 9.51
C THR A 74 -4.73 -2.34 9.85
N THR A 75 -4.56 -2.03 11.12
CA THR A 75 -3.99 -0.74 11.56
C THR A 75 -2.52 -0.63 11.19
N LEU A 76 -1.73 -1.67 11.43
CA LEU A 76 -0.30 -1.68 11.12
C LEU A 76 -0.05 -1.42 9.63
N GLN A 77 -0.73 -2.15 8.74
CA GLN A 77 -0.55 -1.93 7.30
C GLN A 77 -0.99 -0.52 6.89
N ALA A 78 -2.07 0.03 7.49
CA ALA A 78 -2.54 1.38 7.17
C ALA A 78 -1.55 2.46 7.61
N VAL A 79 -0.93 2.31 8.78
CA VAL A 79 0.13 3.21 9.25
C VAL A 79 1.36 3.11 8.34
N LEU A 80 1.83 1.90 8.01
CA LEU A 80 2.97 1.69 7.12
C LEU A 80 2.70 2.22 5.70
N PHE A 81 1.47 2.13 5.23
CA PHE A 81 1.04 2.74 3.98
C PHE A 81 1.05 4.27 4.05
N ALA A 82 0.54 4.84 5.14
CA ALA A 82 0.43 6.29 5.32
C ALA A 82 1.81 6.98 5.37
N VAL A 83 2.78 6.43 6.08
CA VAL A 83 4.10 7.07 6.26
C VAL A 83 4.91 7.22 4.97
N GLN A 84 4.49 6.57 3.89
CA GLN A 84 5.10 6.72 2.57
C GLN A 84 4.61 7.94 1.80
N HIS A 85 3.53 8.57 2.28
CA HIS A 85 2.97 9.78 1.66
C HIS A 85 3.60 11.02 2.26
N GLY A 86 4.47 11.69 1.51
CA GLY A 86 5.45 12.66 1.98
C GLY A 86 4.91 13.94 2.63
N THR A 87 3.60 14.18 2.70
CA THR A 87 3.00 15.36 3.34
C THR A 87 2.05 14.96 4.46
N PRO A 88 1.90 15.76 5.54
CA PRO A 88 0.97 15.46 6.62
C PRO A 88 -0.47 15.23 6.15
N ALA A 89 -0.95 16.02 5.21
CA ALA A 89 -2.29 15.86 4.61
C ALA A 89 -2.39 14.56 3.81
N GLY A 90 -1.38 14.24 3.00
CA GLY A 90 -1.30 12.98 2.26
C GLY A 90 -1.24 11.77 3.20
N MET A 91 -0.48 11.85 4.28
CA MET A 91 -0.41 10.79 5.30
C MET A 91 -1.77 10.57 5.98
N ALA A 92 -2.47 11.64 6.36
CA ALA A 92 -3.80 11.54 6.97
C ALA A 92 -4.82 10.92 6.02
N TRP A 93 -4.82 11.34 4.75
CA TRP A 93 -5.66 10.76 3.70
C TRP A 93 -5.34 9.28 3.47
N ALA A 94 -4.06 8.95 3.28
CA ALA A 94 -3.60 7.59 3.06
C ALA A 94 -3.90 6.67 4.25
N LEU A 95 -3.83 7.17 5.50
CA LEU A 95 -4.22 6.41 6.68
C LEU A 95 -5.70 6.04 6.62
N GLY A 96 -6.58 6.99 6.32
CA GLY A 96 -8.01 6.75 6.15
C GLY A 96 -8.30 5.72 5.06
N CYS A 97 -7.72 5.91 3.87
CA CYS A 97 -7.81 4.95 2.76
C CYS A 97 -7.26 3.56 3.18
N GLY A 98 -6.13 3.55 3.86
CA GLY A 98 -5.49 2.33 4.36
C GLY A 98 -6.38 1.51 5.29
N LEU A 99 -7.06 2.17 6.22
CA LEU A 99 -8.01 1.53 7.13
C LEU A 99 -9.24 0.98 6.40
N VAL A 100 -9.82 1.75 5.47
CA VAL A 100 -10.99 1.33 4.68
C VAL A 100 -10.64 0.14 3.79
N LEU A 101 -9.56 0.21 3.03
CA LEU A 101 -9.12 -0.85 2.13
C LEU A 101 -8.67 -2.11 2.90
N GLY A 102 -8.02 -1.93 4.05
CA GLY A 102 -7.67 -3.02 4.94
C GLY A 102 -8.90 -3.72 5.54
N ALA A 103 -9.91 -2.96 5.96
CA ALA A 103 -11.19 -3.53 6.43
C ALA A 103 -11.94 -4.26 5.32
N LEU A 104 -11.91 -3.73 4.09
CA LEU A 104 -12.47 -4.40 2.91
C LEU A 104 -11.77 -5.73 2.64
N ARG A 105 -10.43 -5.76 2.73
CA ARG A 105 -9.63 -6.99 2.61
C ARG A 105 -10.03 -8.03 3.67
N GLU A 106 -10.22 -7.60 4.93
CA GLU A 106 -10.67 -8.50 6.00
C GLU A 106 -12.07 -9.08 5.77
N ARG A 107 -12.98 -8.26 5.23
CA ARG A 107 -14.36 -8.68 4.96
C ARG A 107 -14.48 -9.61 3.75
N THR A 108 -13.73 -9.33 2.70
CA THR A 108 -13.84 -10.07 1.42
C THR A 108 -12.89 -11.26 1.32
N GLY A 109 -11.83 -11.28 2.12
CA GLY A 109 -10.74 -12.24 2.00
C GLY A 109 -9.90 -12.08 0.72
N ARG A 110 -10.15 -11.01 -0.06
CA ARG A 110 -9.56 -10.80 -1.40
C ARG A 110 -8.92 -9.42 -1.50
N VAL A 111 -7.87 -9.30 -2.31
CA VAL A 111 -7.14 -8.02 -2.53
C VAL A 111 -7.77 -7.21 -3.68
N TRP A 112 -8.29 -7.87 -4.72
CA TRP A 112 -8.77 -7.21 -5.93
C TRP A 112 -9.89 -6.15 -5.71
N PRO A 113 -10.83 -6.26 -4.74
CA PRO A 113 -11.80 -5.19 -4.50
C PRO A 113 -11.13 -3.89 -4.04
N GLY A 114 -10.06 -4.03 -3.24
CA GLY A 114 -9.23 -2.88 -2.84
C GLY A 114 -8.52 -2.26 -4.03
N MET A 115 -7.97 -3.06 -4.94
CA MET A 115 -7.34 -2.56 -6.17
C MET A 115 -8.29 -1.72 -7.00
N LEU A 116 -9.54 -2.15 -7.17
CA LEU A 116 -10.54 -1.39 -7.93
C LEU A 116 -10.86 -0.06 -7.27
N LEU A 117 -11.12 -0.05 -5.96
CA LEU A 117 -11.41 1.20 -5.23
C LEU A 117 -10.21 2.14 -5.20
N HIS A 118 -9.02 1.62 -5.01
CA HIS A 118 -7.79 2.42 -5.00
C HIS A 118 -7.51 3.03 -6.37
N THR A 119 -7.62 2.24 -7.44
CA THR A 119 -7.54 2.72 -8.83
C THR A 119 -8.57 3.82 -9.10
N LEU A 120 -9.82 3.62 -8.69
CA LEU A 120 -10.87 4.63 -8.86
C LEU A 120 -10.55 5.93 -8.12
N ASN A 121 -10.07 5.85 -6.87
CA ASN A 121 -9.62 7.01 -6.12
C ASN A 121 -8.51 7.77 -6.85
N ASN A 122 -7.49 7.06 -7.34
CA ASN A 122 -6.38 7.68 -8.05
C ASN A 122 -6.79 8.26 -9.41
N LEU A 123 -7.75 7.64 -10.11
CA LEU A 123 -8.35 8.20 -11.33
C LEU A 123 -9.06 9.53 -11.05
N LEU A 124 -9.85 9.60 -9.97
CA LEU A 124 -10.54 10.82 -9.57
C LEU A 124 -9.55 11.94 -9.21
N VAL A 125 -8.50 11.62 -8.44
CA VAL A 125 -7.44 12.59 -8.09
C VAL A 125 -6.69 13.05 -9.35
N PHE A 126 -6.34 12.15 -10.25
CA PHE A 126 -5.64 12.48 -11.50
C PHE A 126 -6.48 13.34 -12.44
N ALA A 127 -7.81 13.11 -12.48
CA ALA A 127 -8.74 13.90 -13.28
C ALA A 127 -9.01 15.29 -12.70
N ALA A 128 -8.86 15.45 -11.38
CA ALA A 128 -9.08 16.72 -10.69
C ALA A 128 -7.91 17.70 -10.83
N GLY A 129 -6.76 17.25 -11.29
CA GLY A 129 -5.68 18.15 -11.58
C GLY A 129 -4.33 17.90 -11.21
#